data_de1c9dab5a12ac067406946699df6c6a
#
_entry.id   de1c9dab5a12ac067406946699df6c6a
#
_cell.length_a   1.000
_cell.length_b   1.000
_cell.length_c   1.000
_cell.angle_alpha   90.00
_cell.angle_beta   90.00
_cell.angle_gamma   90.00
#
_symmetry.space_group_name_H-M   'P 1'
#
loop_
_entity.id
_entity.type
_entity.pdbx_description
1 polymer ?
#
loop_
_entity_poly.entity_id
_entity_poly.type
_entity_poly.pdbx_seq_one_letter_code
_entity_poly.pdbx_strand_id
1 'polypeptide(L)'
;KDTLFGTEKEALFIGRYVHSMEYASKPGLLLIKMNDGFLETILGKDRSMTNEVQIGILDKKGNLCAAWCPKGTKISDAVKQEVYKISAQETSGILAKSRRVSGGVCSIYKESSSEMTVFTVVPSSVMTQGTMRVLTVLIGIYLFVAVVAVVISIYFSKRFTSPIREISEEMTQFDGNDF
;
A
#
# COMPACT_ATOMS: atom_id res chain seq x y z
N LYS A 1 10.27 -26.96 -16.38
CA LYS A 1 9.24 -27.48 -17.30
C LYS A 1 8.74 -28.77 -16.72
N ASP A 2 7.46 -28.86 -16.45
CA ASP A 2 6.86 -30.04 -15.84
C ASP A 2 6.51 -31.05 -16.91
N THR A 3 7.37 -32.05 -17.06
CA THR A 3 7.11 -33.22 -17.92
C THR A 3 6.39 -34.34 -17.19
N LEU A 4 6.33 -34.32 -15.85
CA LEU A 4 5.75 -35.37 -15.03
C LEU A 4 4.20 -35.41 -15.09
N PHE A 5 3.54 -34.28 -15.37
CA PHE A 5 2.09 -34.17 -15.41
C PHE A 5 1.54 -33.67 -16.74
N GLY A 6 2.35 -33.71 -17.81
CA GLY A 6 1.92 -33.41 -19.17
C GLY A 6 1.55 -31.97 -19.48
N THR A 7 1.91 -31.02 -18.61
CA THR A 7 1.69 -29.59 -18.80
C THR A 7 3.01 -28.86 -18.95
N GLU A 8 3.17 -28.11 -20.05
CA GLU A 8 4.37 -27.26 -20.27
C GLU A 8 4.43 -26.02 -19.36
N LYS A 9 3.49 -25.87 -18.44
CA LYS A 9 3.45 -24.71 -17.53
C LYS A 9 4.29 -24.96 -16.28
N GLU A 10 4.98 -23.94 -15.85
CA GLU A 10 5.64 -23.90 -14.54
C GLU A 10 4.58 -24.06 -13.46
N ALA A 11 4.78 -24.97 -12.52
CA ALA A 11 3.87 -25.22 -11.43
C ALA A 11 4.62 -25.28 -10.10
N LEU A 12 3.96 -24.85 -9.03
CA LEU A 12 4.48 -24.96 -7.68
C LEU A 12 4.12 -26.35 -7.11
N PHE A 13 5.13 -27.03 -6.59
CA PHE A 13 4.98 -28.34 -5.96
C PHE A 13 5.40 -28.27 -4.50
N ILE A 14 4.65 -28.95 -3.63
CA ILE A 14 5.05 -29.26 -2.28
C ILE A 14 5.50 -30.71 -2.25
N GLY A 15 6.76 -30.96 -1.90
CA GLY A 15 7.33 -32.28 -1.79
C GLY A 15 7.61 -32.66 -0.34
N ARG A 16 7.27 -33.89 0.04
CA ARG A 16 7.61 -34.47 1.34
C ARG A 16 8.16 -35.87 1.16
N TYR A 17 9.27 -36.16 1.80
CA TYR A 17 9.75 -37.53 1.89
C TYR A 17 8.89 -38.33 2.86
N VAL A 18 8.42 -39.48 2.40
CA VAL A 18 7.63 -40.42 3.20
C VAL A 18 8.48 -41.67 3.39
N HIS A 19 8.71 -42.04 4.64
CA HIS A 19 9.41 -43.29 4.96
C HIS A 19 8.36 -44.37 5.24
N SER A 20 8.47 -45.50 4.58
CA SER A 20 7.67 -46.67 4.88
C SER A 20 8.21 -47.29 6.19
N MET A 21 7.32 -47.68 7.10
CA MET A 21 7.71 -48.41 8.29
C MET A 21 8.23 -49.84 8.01
N GLU A 22 7.80 -50.43 6.84
CA GLU A 22 8.20 -51.78 6.45
C GLU A 22 9.49 -51.81 5.65
N TYR A 23 9.84 -50.75 4.92
CA TYR A 23 11.01 -50.67 4.07
C TYR A 23 11.81 -49.42 4.34
N ALA A 24 12.62 -49.48 5.39
CA ALA A 24 13.46 -48.32 5.81
C ALA A 24 14.49 -47.85 4.77
N SER A 25 14.70 -48.65 3.69
CA SER A 25 15.75 -48.39 2.70
C SER A 25 15.34 -47.57 1.47
N LYS A 26 14.04 -47.34 1.23
CA LYS A 26 13.57 -46.60 0.07
C LYS A 26 12.57 -45.51 0.46
N PRO A 27 13.03 -44.27 0.61
CA PRO A 27 12.10 -43.16 0.85
C PRO A 27 11.23 -42.93 -0.38
N GLY A 28 9.92 -42.89 -0.17
CA GLY A 28 8.96 -42.39 -1.14
C GLY A 28 8.95 -40.88 -1.18
N LEU A 29 8.67 -40.31 -2.31
CA LEU A 29 8.46 -38.87 -2.47
C LEU A 29 6.99 -38.59 -2.76
N LEU A 30 6.31 -37.90 -1.85
CA LEU A 30 4.98 -37.38 -2.07
C LEU A 30 5.09 -35.98 -2.69
N LEU A 31 4.57 -35.81 -3.91
CA LEU A 31 4.51 -34.53 -4.61
C LEU A 31 3.06 -34.07 -4.71
N ILE A 32 2.76 -32.91 -4.22
CA ILE A 32 1.45 -32.28 -4.34
C ILE A 32 1.60 -31.07 -5.27
N LYS A 33 0.95 -31.11 -6.42
CA LYS A 33 0.89 -29.98 -7.33
C LYS A 33 -0.12 -28.96 -6.81
N MET A 34 0.33 -27.72 -6.64
CA MET A 34 -0.55 -26.61 -6.28
C MET A 34 -1.32 -26.14 -7.53
N ASN A 35 -2.60 -25.88 -7.38
CA ASN A 35 -3.41 -25.30 -8.43
C ASN A 35 -2.96 -23.85 -8.70
N ASP A 36 -3.03 -23.39 -9.95
CA ASP A 36 -2.67 -22.02 -10.35
C ASP A 36 -3.44 -20.94 -9.56
N GLY A 37 -4.68 -21.26 -9.12
CA GLY A 37 -5.51 -20.38 -8.29
C GLY A 37 -5.39 -20.58 -6.77
N PHE A 38 -4.38 -21.32 -6.27
CA PHE A 38 -4.31 -21.61 -4.82
C PHE A 38 -4.18 -20.34 -3.96
N LEU A 39 -3.44 -19.34 -4.44
CA LEU A 39 -3.34 -18.05 -3.74
C LEU A 39 -4.69 -17.32 -3.72
N GLU A 40 -5.46 -17.39 -4.81
CA GLU A 40 -6.80 -16.81 -4.88
C GLU A 40 -7.77 -17.50 -3.91
N THR A 41 -7.64 -18.82 -3.76
CA THR A 41 -8.45 -19.60 -2.82
C THR A 41 -8.11 -19.30 -1.36
N ILE A 42 -6.82 -19.13 -1.04
CA ILE A 42 -6.36 -18.85 0.31
C ILE A 42 -6.67 -17.39 0.70
N LEU A 43 -6.36 -16.45 -0.19
CA LEU A 43 -6.47 -15.01 0.05
C LEU A 43 -7.88 -14.47 -0.21
N GLY A 44 -8.64 -15.12 -1.10
CA GLY A 44 -9.97 -14.67 -1.50
C GLY A 44 -11.05 -14.77 -0.39
N LYS A 45 -10.75 -15.45 0.72
CA LYS A 45 -11.63 -15.51 1.90
C LYS A 45 -11.61 -14.22 2.69
N ASP A 46 -10.52 -13.47 2.64
CA ASP A 46 -10.35 -12.23 3.42
C ASP A 46 -10.37 -11.00 2.49
N ARG A 47 -11.56 -10.70 1.97
CA ARG A 47 -11.80 -9.66 0.96
C ARG A 47 -11.43 -8.25 1.42
N SER A 48 -11.31 -8.00 2.72
CA SER A 48 -11.08 -6.65 3.23
C SER A 48 -9.66 -6.12 3.01
N MET A 49 -8.65 -7.01 2.98
CA MET A 49 -7.24 -6.61 2.81
C MET A 49 -6.69 -6.84 1.39
N THR A 50 -7.33 -7.67 0.58
CA THR A 50 -6.75 -8.19 -0.66
C THR A 50 -7.00 -7.34 -1.90
N ASN A 51 -7.97 -6.41 -1.90
CA ASN A 51 -8.30 -5.66 -3.11
C ASN A 51 -7.25 -4.65 -3.56
N GLU A 52 -6.23 -4.39 -2.74
CA GLU A 52 -5.28 -3.31 -2.97
C GLU A 52 -3.82 -3.76 -2.92
N VAL A 53 -3.58 -5.02 -2.57
CA VAL A 53 -2.25 -5.56 -2.29
C VAL A 53 -1.87 -6.58 -3.36
N GLN A 54 -0.62 -6.53 -3.84
CA GLN A 54 -0.06 -7.54 -4.72
C GLN A 54 0.78 -8.51 -3.88
N ILE A 55 0.62 -9.82 -4.08
CA ILE A 55 1.37 -10.85 -3.38
C ILE A 55 2.04 -11.73 -4.41
N GLY A 56 3.32 -12.06 -4.19
CA GLY A 56 4.05 -12.94 -5.08
C GLY A 56 5.00 -13.87 -4.32
N ILE A 57 5.33 -14.96 -4.97
CA ILE A 57 6.28 -15.96 -4.50
C ILE A 57 7.37 -16.09 -5.55
N LEU A 58 8.61 -15.82 -5.16
CA LEU A 58 9.80 -16.02 -5.99
C LEU A 58 10.52 -17.30 -5.58
N ASP A 59 11.08 -17.96 -6.57
CA ASP A 59 12.04 -19.04 -6.34
C ASP A 59 13.42 -18.48 -5.97
N LYS A 60 14.35 -19.38 -5.67
CA LYS A 60 15.76 -19.06 -5.39
C LYS A 60 16.49 -18.35 -6.55
N LYS A 61 15.99 -18.47 -7.81
CA LYS A 61 16.54 -17.80 -8.99
C LYS A 61 15.89 -16.45 -9.29
N GLY A 62 14.88 -16.05 -8.50
CA GLY A 62 14.11 -14.83 -8.72
C GLY A 62 12.98 -14.95 -9.72
N ASN A 63 12.61 -16.18 -10.15
CA ASN A 63 11.46 -16.39 -11.02
C ASN A 63 10.17 -16.35 -10.19
N LEU A 64 9.12 -15.80 -10.78
CA LEU A 64 7.82 -15.71 -10.15
C LEU A 64 7.08 -17.05 -10.29
N CYS A 65 6.95 -17.79 -9.19
CA CYS A 65 6.28 -19.09 -9.14
C CYS A 65 4.76 -18.94 -9.03
N ALA A 66 4.31 -17.95 -8.28
CA ALA A 66 2.89 -17.66 -8.11
C ALA A 66 2.70 -16.18 -7.80
N ALA A 67 1.57 -15.63 -8.24
CA ALA A 67 1.20 -14.26 -7.98
C ALA A 67 -0.30 -14.12 -7.76
N TRP A 68 -0.66 -13.24 -6.85
CA TRP A 68 -2.00 -12.72 -6.71
C TRP A 68 -1.96 -11.20 -6.88
N CYS A 69 -2.81 -10.70 -7.74
CA CYS A 69 -2.91 -9.26 -8.02
C CYS A 69 -4.38 -8.85 -8.06
N PRO A 70 -4.71 -7.63 -7.63
CA PRO A 70 -6.02 -7.05 -7.86
C PRO A 70 -6.39 -7.06 -9.35
N LYS A 71 -7.68 -7.14 -9.66
CA LYS A 71 -8.16 -7.19 -11.06
C LYS A 71 -7.56 -6.04 -11.89
N GLY A 72 -6.94 -6.39 -13.01
CA GLY A 72 -6.35 -5.43 -13.94
C GLY A 72 -4.91 -5.01 -13.64
N THR A 73 -4.30 -5.51 -12.56
CA THR A 73 -2.90 -5.23 -12.23
C THR A 73 -2.02 -6.46 -12.42
N LYS A 74 -0.73 -6.21 -12.71
CA LYS A 74 0.31 -7.26 -12.79
C LYS A 74 1.54 -6.78 -12.04
N ILE A 75 2.28 -7.72 -11.45
CA ILE A 75 3.57 -7.40 -10.83
C ILE A 75 4.55 -7.04 -11.94
N SER A 76 5.09 -5.83 -11.87
CA SER A 76 6.09 -5.35 -12.83
C SER A 76 7.41 -6.15 -12.69
N ASP A 77 8.12 -6.33 -13.80
CA ASP A 77 9.45 -6.98 -13.78
C ASP A 77 10.47 -6.16 -12.99
N ALA A 78 10.35 -4.84 -12.96
CA ALA A 78 11.16 -3.98 -12.12
C ALA A 78 10.99 -4.32 -10.63
N VAL A 79 9.74 -4.48 -10.17
CA VAL A 79 9.43 -4.88 -8.80
C VAL A 79 10.01 -6.26 -8.47
N LYS A 80 9.89 -7.24 -9.37
CA LYS A 80 10.46 -8.58 -9.17
C LYS A 80 11.98 -8.53 -8.97
N GLN A 81 12.68 -7.77 -9.81
CA GLN A 81 14.13 -7.63 -9.71
C GLN A 81 14.58 -6.91 -8.42
N GLU A 82 13.85 -5.86 -8.02
CA GLU A 82 14.12 -5.15 -6.77
C GLU A 82 13.90 -6.06 -5.56
N VAL A 83 12.77 -6.77 -5.52
CA VAL A 83 12.46 -7.74 -4.46
C VAL A 83 13.52 -8.84 -4.39
N TYR A 84 13.95 -9.37 -5.52
CA TYR A 84 15.00 -10.38 -5.57
C TYR A 84 16.32 -9.85 -5.01
N LYS A 85 16.74 -8.65 -5.40
CA LYS A 85 17.96 -8.01 -4.86
C LYS A 85 17.88 -7.82 -3.34
N ILE A 86 16.73 -7.36 -2.84
CA ILE A 86 16.52 -7.18 -1.40
C ILE A 86 16.54 -8.54 -0.69
N SER A 87 15.87 -9.56 -1.22
CA SER A 87 15.84 -10.90 -0.62
C SER A 87 17.19 -11.58 -0.57
N ALA A 88 18.09 -11.25 -1.52
CA ALA A 88 19.45 -11.76 -1.52
C ALA A 88 20.32 -11.16 -0.39
N GLN A 89 19.98 -9.98 0.11
CA GLN A 89 20.67 -9.30 1.20
C GLN A 89 20.12 -9.63 2.58
N GLU A 90 18.88 -10.19 2.65
CA GLU A 90 18.21 -10.46 3.92
C GLU A 90 18.50 -11.89 4.42
N THR A 91 18.60 -12.01 5.75
CA THR A 91 18.75 -13.31 6.40
C THR A 91 17.40 -14.03 6.45
N SER A 92 17.43 -15.34 6.19
CA SER A 92 16.22 -16.19 6.23
C SER A 92 15.50 -16.14 7.57
N GLY A 93 14.17 -16.22 7.54
CA GLY A 93 13.32 -16.31 8.74
C GLY A 93 12.96 -14.98 9.40
N ILE A 94 13.48 -13.87 8.89
CA ILE A 94 13.15 -12.54 9.41
C ILE A 94 12.15 -11.88 8.47
N LEU A 95 11.05 -11.36 9.02
CA LEU A 95 10.15 -10.48 8.28
C LEU A 95 10.94 -9.22 7.93
N ALA A 96 11.29 -9.06 6.67
CA ALA A 96 12.02 -7.90 6.23
C ALA A 96 11.23 -6.64 6.56
N LYS A 97 11.93 -5.64 7.06
CA LYS A 97 11.37 -4.29 7.23
C LYS A 97 10.78 -3.83 5.90
N SER A 98 9.63 -3.17 5.98
CA SER A 98 9.01 -2.56 4.81
C SER A 98 10.01 -1.69 4.05
N ARG A 99 10.25 -2.01 2.79
CA ARG A 99 11.16 -1.30 1.89
C ARG A 99 10.38 -0.63 0.77
N ARG A 100 10.81 0.54 0.35
CA ARG A 100 10.27 1.16 -0.85
C ARG A 100 10.82 0.46 -2.08
N VAL A 101 9.92 0.12 -2.99
CA VAL A 101 10.21 -0.44 -4.32
C VAL A 101 9.55 0.43 -5.38
N SER A 102 9.93 0.23 -6.64
CA SER A 102 9.31 0.93 -7.77
C SER A 102 7.80 0.73 -7.78
N GLY A 103 7.07 1.75 -7.36
CA GLY A 103 5.60 1.76 -7.34
C GLY A 103 4.93 1.48 -6.01
N GLY A 104 5.66 1.27 -4.90
CA GLY A 104 5.01 1.03 -3.61
C GLY A 104 5.94 0.70 -2.46
N VAL A 105 5.36 0.11 -1.44
CA VAL A 105 6.07 -0.43 -0.28
C VAL A 105 5.97 -1.94 -0.30
N CYS A 106 7.10 -2.60 -0.14
CA CYS A 106 7.23 -4.05 -0.17
C CYS A 106 7.60 -4.58 1.21
N SER A 107 6.96 -5.67 1.62
CA SER A 107 7.37 -6.51 2.74
C SER A 107 7.78 -7.88 2.21
N ILE A 108 8.91 -8.40 2.68
CA ILE A 108 9.53 -9.61 2.16
C ILE A 108 9.71 -10.61 3.32
N TYR A 109 9.38 -11.87 3.08
CA TYR A 109 9.67 -12.98 3.95
C TYR A 109 10.41 -14.06 3.17
N LYS A 110 11.57 -14.47 3.67
CA LYS A 110 12.36 -15.53 3.07
C LYS A 110 12.31 -16.78 3.95
N GLU A 111 11.85 -17.89 3.36
CA GLU A 111 11.80 -19.19 4.03
C GLU A 111 13.17 -19.87 4.00
N SER A 112 13.64 -20.30 5.18
CA SER A 112 14.99 -20.88 5.33
C SER A 112 15.15 -22.23 4.65
N SER A 113 14.09 -23.06 4.65
CA SER A 113 14.17 -24.44 4.19
C SER A 113 14.05 -24.57 2.68
N SER A 114 13.25 -23.72 2.04
CA SER A 114 12.99 -23.77 0.61
C SER A 114 13.69 -22.69 -0.20
N GLU A 115 14.35 -21.75 0.49
CA GLU A 115 14.93 -20.53 -0.10
C GLU A 115 13.91 -19.72 -0.95
N MET A 116 12.62 -19.98 -0.74
CA MET A 116 11.54 -19.26 -1.38
C MET A 116 11.34 -17.91 -0.71
N THR A 117 11.04 -16.91 -1.52
CA THR A 117 10.76 -15.55 -1.04
C THR A 117 9.31 -15.21 -1.30
N VAL A 118 8.55 -15.02 -0.23
CA VAL A 118 7.18 -14.47 -0.30
C VAL A 118 7.28 -12.97 -0.12
N PHE A 119 6.63 -12.22 -0.99
CA PHE A 119 6.61 -10.78 -0.90
C PHE A 119 5.20 -10.21 -1.08
N THR A 120 4.99 -9.08 -0.46
CA THR A 120 3.75 -8.32 -0.52
C THR A 120 4.07 -6.90 -0.93
N VAL A 121 3.40 -6.38 -1.93
CA VAL A 121 3.57 -5.00 -2.39
C VAL A 121 2.27 -4.24 -2.25
N VAL A 122 2.31 -3.14 -1.53
CA VAL A 122 1.22 -2.16 -1.44
C VAL A 122 1.53 -1.03 -2.42
N PRO A 123 0.75 -0.87 -3.49
CA PRO A 123 0.98 0.20 -4.46
C PRO A 123 0.87 1.58 -3.83
N SER A 124 1.73 2.51 -4.26
CA SER A 124 1.71 3.89 -3.75
C SER A 124 0.41 4.62 -4.04
N SER A 125 -0.29 4.26 -5.13
CA SER A 125 -1.61 4.80 -5.47
C SER A 125 -2.64 4.57 -4.35
N VAL A 126 -2.59 3.42 -3.71
CA VAL A 126 -3.47 3.06 -2.59
C VAL A 126 -3.14 3.90 -1.35
N MET A 127 -1.86 4.06 -1.06
CA MET A 127 -1.41 4.86 0.08
C MET A 127 -1.78 6.34 -0.06
N THR A 128 -1.76 6.88 -1.29
CA THR A 128 -2.06 8.30 -1.54
C THR A 128 -3.56 8.59 -1.63
N GLN A 129 -4.40 7.63 -2.03
CA GLN A 129 -5.85 7.85 -2.14
C GLN A 129 -6.49 8.23 -0.81
N GLY A 130 -6.15 7.54 0.27
CA GLY A 130 -6.63 7.87 1.63
C GLY A 130 -6.19 9.27 2.06
N THR A 131 -4.91 9.59 1.86
CA THR A 131 -4.33 10.88 2.21
C THR A 131 -4.94 12.03 1.41
N MET A 132 -5.18 11.86 0.12
CA MET A 132 -5.80 12.87 -0.73
C MET A 132 -7.24 13.18 -0.32
N ARG A 133 -8.02 12.18 0.07
CA ARG A 133 -9.39 12.38 0.57
C ARG A 133 -9.38 13.23 1.85
N VAL A 134 -8.52 12.89 2.81
CA VAL A 134 -8.37 13.67 4.06
C VAL A 134 -7.93 15.09 3.77
N LEU A 135 -6.95 15.28 2.89
CA LEU A 135 -6.44 16.59 2.49
C LEU A 135 -7.54 17.46 1.85
N THR A 136 -8.34 16.88 0.95
CA THR A 136 -9.46 17.60 0.30
C THR A 136 -10.50 18.08 1.33
N VAL A 137 -10.86 17.23 2.29
CA VAL A 137 -11.79 17.62 3.36
C VAL A 137 -11.19 18.74 4.22
N LEU A 138 -9.92 18.64 4.57
CA LEU A 138 -9.22 19.62 5.40
C LEU A 138 -9.13 20.98 4.70
N ILE A 139 -8.81 21.01 3.41
CA ILE A 139 -8.83 22.23 2.59
C ILE A 139 -10.23 22.84 2.54
N GLY A 140 -11.27 22.01 2.38
CA GLY A 140 -12.66 22.47 2.37
C GLY A 140 -13.05 23.16 3.68
N ILE A 141 -12.71 22.56 4.81
CA ILE A 141 -12.95 23.13 6.14
C ILE A 141 -12.21 24.45 6.31
N TYR A 142 -10.92 24.50 5.93
CA TYR A 142 -10.12 25.71 6.00
C TYR A 142 -10.72 26.87 5.19
N LEU A 143 -11.13 26.58 3.96
CA LEU A 143 -11.76 27.57 3.08
C LEU A 143 -13.08 28.09 3.66
N PHE A 144 -13.90 27.20 4.22
CA PHE A 144 -15.13 27.58 4.89
C PHE A 144 -14.90 28.51 6.07
N VAL A 145 -13.94 28.18 6.95
CA VAL A 145 -13.58 29.02 8.11
C VAL A 145 -13.04 30.37 7.64
N ALA A 146 -12.23 30.41 6.60
CA ALA A 146 -11.72 31.67 6.04
C ALA A 146 -12.85 32.59 5.53
N VAL A 147 -13.83 32.03 4.82
CA VAL A 147 -15.00 32.79 4.33
C VAL A 147 -15.79 33.35 5.53
N VAL A 148 -16.07 32.54 6.54
CA VAL A 148 -16.78 32.97 7.75
C VAL A 148 -16.02 34.07 8.46
N ALA A 149 -14.72 33.96 8.60
CA ALA A 149 -13.87 34.98 9.22
C ALA A 149 -13.93 36.32 8.46
N VAL A 150 -13.90 36.29 7.12
CA VAL A 150 -14.03 37.49 6.29
C VAL A 150 -15.40 38.14 6.48
N VAL A 151 -16.48 37.36 6.46
CA VAL A 151 -17.85 37.87 6.67
C VAL A 151 -17.98 38.52 8.04
N ILE A 152 -17.48 37.88 9.08
CA ILE A 152 -17.47 38.42 10.44
C ILE A 152 -16.64 39.72 10.50
N SER A 153 -15.48 39.75 9.89
CA SER A 153 -14.61 40.92 9.84
C SER A 153 -15.30 42.13 9.20
N ILE A 154 -15.96 41.92 8.04
CA ILE A 154 -16.74 42.95 7.36
C ILE A 154 -17.92 43.44 8.22
N TYR A 155 -18.61 42.52 8.88
CA TYR A 155 -19.74 42.85 9.74
C TYR A 155 -19.28 43.72 10.92
N PHE A 156 -18.20 43.32 11.60
CA PHE A 156 -17.64 44.10 12.71
C PHE A 156 -17.08 45.45 12.23
N SER A 157 -16.39 45.49 11.10
CA SER A 157 -15.86 46.75 10.53
C SER A 157 -17.01 47.77 10.29
N LYS A 158 -18.10 47.31 9.65
CA LYS A 158 -19.25 48.20 9.40
C LYS A 158 -19.95 48.66 10.68
N ARG A 159 -20.08 47.78 11.67
CA ARG A 159 -20.82 48.08 12.88
C ARG A 159 -20.09 48.94 13.92
N PHE A 160 -18.77 48.76 13.99
CA PHE A 160 -17.97 49.44 15.02
C PHE A 160 -17.09 50.58 14.48
N THR A 161 -16.53 50.43 13.29
CA THR A 161 -15.60 51.41 12.74
C THR A 161 -16.32 52.60 12.09
N SER A 162 -17.49 52.38 11.47
CA SER A 162 -18.28 53.45 10.85
C SER A 162 -18.74 54.55 11.86
N PRO A 163 -19.38 54.19 12.99
CA PRO A 163 -19.78 55.19 13.96
C PRO A 163 -18.63 55.94 14.64
N ILE A 164 -17.47 55.28 14.85
CA ILE A 164 -16.29 55.92 15.44
C ILE A 164 -15.71 57.00 14.49
N ARG A 165 -15.77 56.72 13.18
CA ARG A 165 -15.28 57.66 12.17
C ARG A 165 -16.22 58.87 12.07
N GLU A 166 -17.52 58.68 12.15
CA GLU A 166 -18.52 59.74 12.14
C GLU A 166 -18.37 60.70 13.34
N ILE A 167 -18.11 60.18 14.53
CA ILE A 167 -17.81 60.94 15.73
C ILE A 167 -16.49 61.71 15.59
N SER A 168 -15.48 61.12 15.01
CA SER A 168 -14.17 61.73 14.79
C SER A 168 -14.22 62.85 13.75
N GLU A 169 -15.04 62.71 12.71
CA GLU A 169 -15.26 63.76 11.70
C GLU A 169 -16.06 64.94 12.25
N GLU A 170 -17.08 64.68 13.10
CA GLU A 170 -17.80 65.74 13.81
C GLU A 170 -16.89 66.52 14.82
N MET A 171 -16.02 65.84 15.55
CA MET A 171 -15.07 66.51 16.46
C MET A 171 -14.05 67.39 15.72
N THR A 172 -13.63 67.02 14.53
CA THR A 172 -12.71 67.85 13.73
C THR A 172 -13.39 69.06 13.09
N GLN A 173 -14.72 69.03 12.91
CA GLN A 173 -15.47 70.20 12.48
C GLN A 173 -15.72 71.22 13.60
N PHE A 174 -15.77 70.78 14.87
CA PHE A 174 -15.96 71.67 16.02
C PHE A 174 -14.67 72.42 16.40
N ASP A 175 -13.50 71.95 16.05
CA ASP A 175 -12.24 72.57 16.46
C ASP A 175 -11.77 73.69 15.49
N GLY A 176 -12.56 74.04 14.50
CA GLY A 176 -12.18 75.00 13.45
C GLY A 176 -12.94 76.37 13.44
N ASN A 177 -13.95 76.60 14.28
CA ASN A 177 -14.81 77.71 14.01
C ASN A 177 -15.30 78.52 15.26
N ASP A 178 -14.59 78.44 16.38
CA ASP A 178 -14.87 79.31 17.55
C ASP A 178 -13.59 79.89 18.22
N PHE A 179 -12.96 80.83 17.51
CA PHE A 179 -12.16 81.90 18.09
C PHE A 179 -12.13 83.09 17.14
#